data_0dbc71a0b0f36a95627c662bc7e9c990
#
_entry.id   0dbc71a0b0f36a95627c662bc7e9c990
#
_cell.length_a   1.000
_cell.length_b   1.000
_cell.length_c   1.000
_cell.angle_alpha   90.00
_cell.angle_beta   90.00
_cell.angle_gamma   90.00
#
_symmetry.space_group_name_H-M   'P 1'
#
loop_
_entity.id
_entity.type
_entity.pdbx_description
1 polymer ?
#
loop_
_entity_poly.entity_id
_entity_poly.type
_entity_poly.pdbx_seq_one_letter_code
_entity_poly.pdbx_strand_id
1 'polypeptide(L)'
;MGMTMTQKILANHAGLESVVAGQLIEARLDMVLGNDVTSPVAINEMNKFGKTSVFDKTRISLVMDHFTPNKDIQSAENCKQVREFAKKNDILHYYDVGNMGIEHALLPEQGIVTCGDCIIGADSHTCTYGALGAFSTGVGSTDMAAGMVTGKAWFKVPSAIKVVITGKKAPFISGKDVVLHLIGMIGVDGALYKSLEFTGDGIKELSMDDRLCISNMAIECGAKNGIFPVDEITLEYVKNRSLREYTVYEADEDAEYDSVVEIDLSTLAPTVACPHLPENTKTVDELDRIEIDQAVIGSCTNGRLEDMRIAASILKGKKIADGVRCIIIPATQSIYLQCIKEGLAEIFVEAGAIVSTPTCGPCLGGHMGILASGEKAVSTSNRNFVGRMGHTKSEIYLASPAVAAASAVKGYIADPRDL
;
A
#
# COMPACT_ATOMS: atom_id res chain seq x y z
N MET A 1 -0.86 19.17 27.24
CA MET A 1 -0.36 17.89 26.73
C MET A 1 -0.44 17.99 25.22
N GLY A 2 0.71 17.94 24.57
CA GLY A 2 0.79 18.07 23.13
C GLY A 2 0.18 16.86 22.41
N MET A 3 -0.30 17.09 21.20
CA MET A 3 -0.92 16.07 20.36
C MET A 3 -0.01 15.64 19.21
N THR A 4 -0.03 14.35 18.87
CA THR A 4 0.57 13.82 17.65
C THR A 4 -0.23 14.27 16.42
N MET A 5 0.33 14.10 15.22
CA MET A 5 -0.40 14.42 13.97
C MET A 5 -1.73 13.67 13.90
N THR A 6 -1.72 12.38 14.19
CA THR A 6 -2.94 11.53 14.19
C THR A 6 -3.98 12.05 15.18
N GLN A 7 -3.57 12.44 16.38
CA GLN A 7 -4.49 12.98 17.39
C GLN A 7 -5.12 14.32 16.91
N LYS A 8 -4.35 15.20 16.30
CA LYS A 8 -4.86 16.49 15.76
C LYS A 8 -5.89 16.28 14.65
N ILE A 9 -5.62 15.35 13.73
CA ILE A 9 -6.57 15.01 12.67
C ILE A 9 -7.87 14.48 13.28
N LEU A 10 -7.78 13.53 14.20
CA LEU A 10 -8.94 12.92 14.84
C LEU A 10 -9.72 13.92 15.71
N ALA A 11 -9.04 14.81 16.45
CA ALA A 11 -9.69 15.86 17.23
C ALA A 11 -10.51 16.79 16.34
N ASN A 12 -9.93 17.27 15.23
CA ASN A 12 -10.64 18.12 14.26
C ASN A 12 -11.87 17.43 13.69
N HIS A 13 -11.74 16.17 13.27
CA HIS A 13 -12.86 15.41 12.68
C HIS A 13 -13.93 15.01 13.69
N ALA A 14 -13.60 14.94 14.97
CA ALA A 14 -14.54 14.75 16.06
C ALA A 14 -15.19 16.07 16.53
N GLY A 15 -14.72 17.22 16.07
CA GLY A 15 -15.17 18.53 16.53
C GLY A 15 -14.73 18.84 17.96
N LEU A 16 -13.60 18.31 18.39
CA LEU A 16 -13.00 18.47 19.71
C LEU A 16 -11.75 19.36 19.63
N GLU A 17 -11.46 20.11 20.69
CA GLU A 17 -10.22 20.89 20.76
C GLU A 17 -8.99 20.00 20.94
N SER A 18 -9.13 18.90 21.66
CA SER A 18 -8.06 17.92 21.87
C SER A 18 -8.62 16.53 22.15
N VAL A 19 -7.78 15.51 21.91
CA VAL A 19 -8.05 14.11 22.23
C VAL A 19 -6.83 13.48 22.87
N VAL A 20 -7.04 12.40 23.62
CA VAL A 20 -5.94 11.62 24.24
C VAL A 20 -5.99 10.17 23.79
N ALA A 21 -4.84 9.49 23.80
CA ALA A 21 -4.75 8.08 23.49
C ALA A 21 -5.74 7.26 24.35
N GLY A 22 -6.43 6.31 23.73
CA GLY A 22 -7.46 5.49 24.38
C GLY A 22 -8.86 6.10 24.45
N GLN A 23 -9.03 7.39 24.16
CA GLN A 23 -10.35 8.05 24.12
C GLN A 23 -11.20 7.48 22.99
N LEU A 24 -12.49 7.20 23.27
CA LEU A 24 -13.45 6.84 22.24
C LEU A 24 -14.10 8.10 21.67
N ILE A 25 -14.07 8.23 20.35
CA ILE A 25 -14.62 9.38 19.62
C ILE A 25 -15.46 8.90 18.44
N GLU A 26 -16.37 9.74 18.00
CA GLU A 26 -17.01 9.64 16.69
C GLU A 26 -16.44 10.75 15.80
N ALA A 27 -15.84 10.37 14.67
CA ALA A 27 -15.22 11.31 13.74
C ALA A 27 -15.94 11.32 12.39
N ARG A 28 -16.02 12.49 11.77
CA ARG A 28 -16.47 12.66 10.38
C ARG A 28 -15.44 12.07 9.42
N LEU A 29 -15.93 11.52 8.32
CA LEU A 29 -15.11 10.92 7.29
C LEU A 29 -15.00 11.83 6.05
N ASP A 30 -13.81 11.98 5.53
CA ASP A 30 -13.58 12.66 4.24
C ASP A 30 -13.77 11.71 3.07
N MET A 31 -13.35 10.44 3.23
CA MET A 31 -13.52 9.42 2.21
C MET A 31 -13.84 8.06 2.84
N VAL A 32 -14.70 7.30 2.14
CA VAL A 32 -14.96 5.88 2.40
C VAL A 32 -14.63 5.09 1.15
N LEU A 33 -13.75 4.10 1.28
CA LEU A 33 -13.13 3.40 0.17
C LEU A 33 -13.54 1.93 0.14
N GLY A 34 -13.67 1.38 -1.06
CA GLY A 34 -13.90 -0.04 -1.23
C GLY A 34 -13.58 -0.55 -2.63
N ASN A 35 -13.40 -1.86 -2.73
CA ASN A 35 -13.01 -2.57 -3.94
C ASN A 35 -14.01 -3.67 -4.32
N ASP A 36 -13.73 -4.41 -5.39
CA ASP A 36 -14.61 -5.48 -5.91
C ASP A 36 -14.74 -6.70 -4.98
N VAL A 37 -13.91 -6.81 -3.94
CA VAL A 37 -14.01 -7.87 -2.92
C VAL A 37 -14.90 -7.43 -1.74
N THR A 38 -14.68 -6.23 -1.25
CA THR A 38 -15.26 -5.75 0.01
C THR A 38 -16.54 -4.95 -0.16
N SER A 39 -16.66 -4.21 -1.28
CA SER A 39 -17.86 -3.40 -1.55
C SER A 39 -19.14 -4.22 -1.71
N PRO A 40 -19.17 -5.41 -2.36
CA PRO A 40 -20.38 -6.23 -2.40
C PRO A 40 -20.88 -6.60 -1.01
N VAL A 41 -19.96 -6.92 -0.09
CA VAL A 41 -20.31 -7.23 1.31
C VAL A 41 -20.89 -6.00 2.00
N ALA A 42 -20.26 -4.83 1.89
CA ALA A 42 -20.75 -3.59 2.47
C ALA A 42 -22.12 -3.20 1.93
N ILE A 43 -22.35 -3.31 0.62
CA ILE A 43 -23.67 -3.05 -0.02
C ILE A 43 -24.73 -4.00 0.53
N ASN A 44 -24.41 -5.27 0.73
CA ASN A 44 -25.33 -6.23 1.31
C ASN A 44 -25.68 -5.89 2.77
N GLU A 45 -24.69 -5.43 3.57
CA GLU A 45 -24.95 -4.96 4.93
C GLU A 45 -25.83 -3.71 4.94
N MET A 46 -25.61 -2.73 4.06
CA MET A 46 -26.48 -1.56 3.91
C MET A 46 -27.93 -1.99 3.63
N ASN A 47 -28.14 -2.94 2.73
CA ASN A 47 -29.47 -3.46 2.39
C ASN A 47 -30.16 -4.11 3.59
N LYS A 48 -29.44 -4.86 4.43
CA LYS A 48 -29.96 -5.46 5.68
C LYS A 48 -30.45 -4.38 6.66
N PHE A 49 -29.80 -3.23 6.71
CA PHE A 49 -30.22 -2.07 7.51
C PHE A 49 -31.32 -1.24 6.86
N GLY A 50 -31.83 -1.66 5.69
CA GLY A 50 -32.84 -0.92 4.93
C GLY A 50 -32.33 0.40 4.36
N LYS A 51 -31.01 0.55 4.20
CA LYS A 51 -30.37 1.73 3.64
C LYS A 51 -29.86 1.41 2.23
N THR A 52 -30.13 2.30 1.29
CA THR A 52 -29.77 2.12 -0.12
C THR A 52 -29.08 3.34 -0.71
N SER A 53 -28.95 4.41 0.05
CA SER A 53 -28.29 5.67 -0.33
C SER A 53 -27.06 5.94 0.54
N VAL A 54 -26.06 6.58 -0.05
CA VAL A 54 -24.86 7.03 0.65
C VAL A 54 -25.06 8.43 1.23
N PHE A 55 -24.23 8.79 2.22
CA PHE A 55 -24.28 10.11 2.85
C PHE A 55 -23.87 11.24 1.89
N ASP A 56 -22.85 10.98 1.07
CA ASP A 56 -22.34 11.92 0.07
C ASP A 56 -21.65 11.14 -1.07
N LYS A 57 -22.16 11.28 -2.28
CA LYS A 57 -21.65 10.60 -3.48
C LYS A 57 -20.25 11.05 -3.90
N THR A 58 -19.77 12.20 -3.41
CA THR A 58 -18.42 12.74 -3.68
C THR A 58 -17.38 12.26 -2.66
N ARG A 59 -17.82 11.58 -1.62
CA ARG A 59 -17.01 11.08 -0.51
C ARG A 59 -16.90 9.53 -0.48
N ILE A 60 -17.37 8.89 -1.53
CA ILE A 60 -17.28 7.43 -1.69
C ILE A 60 -16.40 7.13 -2.92
N SER A 61 -15.44 6.24 -2.78
CA SER A 61 -14.67 5.72 -3.89
C SER A 61 -14.78 4.20 -3.97
N LEU A 62 -15.06 3.68 -5.17
CA LEU A 62 -15.22 2.25 -5.44
C LEU A 62 -14.30 1.88 -6.61
N VAL A 63 -13.32 1.00 -6.36
CA VAL A 63 -12.27 0.62 -7.31
C VAL A 63 -12.34 -0.87 -7.61
N MET A 64 -12.50 -1.22 -8.88
CA MET A 64 -12.53 -2.61 -9.33
C MET A 64 -11.12 -3.04 -9.72
N ASP A 65 -10.35 -3.60 -8.78
CA ASP A 65 -8.91 -3.84 -8.96
C ASP A 65 -8.41 -5.23 -8.54
N HIS A 66 -9.15 -5.99 -7.72
CA HIS A 66 -8.66 -7.26 -7.18
C HIS A 66 -8.82 -8.42 -8.17
N PHE A 67 -10.00 -8.55 -8.79
CA PHE A 67 -10.32 -9.62 -9.72
C PHE A 67 -10.66 -9.08 -11.12
N THR A 68 -10.13 -7.95 -11.46
CA THR A 68 -10.37 -7.23 -12.71
C THR A 68 -9.12 -7.22 -13.59
N PRO A 69 -9.19 -7.53 -14.90
CA PRO A 69 -10.39 -8.04 -15.62
C PRO A 69 -10.89 -9.35 -14.99
N ASN A 70 -12.21 -9.54 -14.98
CA ASN A 70 -12.83 -10.59 -14.15
C ASN A 70 -12.26 -11.98 -14.41
N LYS A 71 -11.80 -12.65 -13.37
CA LYS A 71 -11.17 -13.99 -13.43
C LYS A 71 -12.18 -15.13 -13.54
N ASP A 72 -13.41 -14.92 -13.08
CA ASP A 72 -14.51 -15.91 -13.08
C ASP A 72 -15.88 -15.23 -13.04
N ILE A 73 -16.96 -16.05 -13.12
CA ILE A 73 -18.34 -15.57 -13.12
C ILE A 73 -18.68 -14.84 -11.82
N GLN A 74 -18.22 -15.34 -10.66
CA GLN A 74 -18.50 -14.70 -9.37
C GLN A 74 -17.88 -13.31 -9.27
N SER A 75 -16.65 -13.14 -9.74
CA SER A 75 -15.98 -11.85 -9.81
C SER A 75 -16.73 -10.87 -10.73
N ALA A 76 -17.25 -11.37 -11.86
CA ALA A 76 -18.05 -10.56 -12.79
C ALA A 76 -19.37 -10.10 -12.14
N GLU A 77 -20.06 -10.96 -11.39
CA GLU A 77 -21.29 -10.60 -10.66
C GLU A 77 -21.00 -9.60 -9.54
N ASN A 78 -19.88 -9.75 -8.82
CA ASN A 78 -19.45 -8.79 -7.80
C ASN A 78 -19.22 -7.40 -8.42
N CYS A 79 -18.42 -7.31 -9.49
CA CYS A 79 -18.17 -6.04 -10.19
C CYS A 79 -19.48 -5.43 -10.75
N LYS A 80 -20.39 -6.26 -11.27
CA LYS A 80 -21.71 -5.81 -11.74
C LYS A 80 -22.54 -5.20 -10.59
N GLN A 81 -22.60 -5.88 -9.43
CA GLN A 81 -23.31 -5.36 -8.24
C GLN A 81 -22.78 -3.99 -7.82
N VAL A 82 -21.44 -3.82 -7.75
CA VAL A 82 -20.83 -2.55 -7.37
C VAL A 82 -21.09 -1.48 -8.43
N ARG A 83 -21.00 -1.80 -9.71
CA ARG A 83 -21.32 -0.89 -10.83
C ARG A 83 -22.75 -0.39 -10.78
N GLU A 84 -23.73 -1.29 -10.55
CA GLU A 84 -25.14 -0.94 -10.41
C GLU A 84 -25.39 -0.06 -9.19
N PHE A 85 -24.73 -0.35 -8.07
CA PHE A 85 -24.79 0.48 -6.87
C PHE A 85 -24.18 1.87 -7.11
N ALA A 86 -23.01 1.96 -7.73
CA ALA A 86 -22.36 3.21 -8.07
C ALA A 86 -23.26 4.07 -8.98
N LYS A 87 -23.85 3.47 -10.02
CA LYS A 87 -24.79 4.14 -10.91
C LYS A 87 -26.06 4.61 -10.21
N LYS A 88 -26.65 3.78 -9.33
CA LYS A 88 -27.86 4.12 -8.57
C LYS A 88 -27.65 5.29 -7.62
N ASN A 89 -26.46 5.41 -7.04
CA ASN A 89 -26.10 6.45 -6.07
C ASN A 89 -25.34 7.62 -6.69
N ASP A 90 -25.16 7.65 -8.02
CA ASP A 90 -24.36 8.65 -8.73
C ASP A 90 -22.94 8.82 -8.14
N ILE A 91 -22.29 7.72 -7.71
CA ILE A 91 -20.96 7.77 -7.11
C ILE A 91 -19.99 8.40 -8.10
N LEU A 92 -19.32 9.47 -7.68
CA LEU A 92 -18.41 10.23 -8.54
C LEU A 92 -17.11 9.47 -8.82
N HIS A 93 -16.58 8.80 -7.80
CA HIS A 93 -15.29 8.13 -7.85
C HIS A 93 -15.48 6.61 -8.00
N TYR A 94 -15.91 6.21 -9.19
CA TYR A 94 -16.05 4.81 -9.58
C TYR A 94 -15.04 4.48 -10.69
N TYR A 95 -14.21 3.46 -10.45
CA TYR A 95 -13.13 3.05 -11.34
C TYR A 95 -13.25 1.58 -11.70
N ASP A 96 -13.29 1.28 -13.01
CA ASP A 96 -13.42 -0.06 -13.59
C ASP A 96 -12.49 -0.16 -14.81
N VAL A 97 -12.56 -1.25 -15.58
CA VAL A 97 -11.79 -1.43 -16.82
C VAL A 97 -11.96 -0.19 -17.74
N GLY A 98 -10.83 0.35 -18.15
CA GLY A 98 -10.76 1.59 -18.94
C GLY A 98 -10.15 2.78 -18.20
N ASN A 99 -10.34 2.87 -16.89
CA ASN A 99 -9.70 3.85 -15.99
C ASN A 99 -9.27 3.21 -14.67
N MET A 100 -8.96 1.92 -14.70
CA MET A 100 -8.62 1.12 -13.55
C MET A 100 -7.20 1.37 -13.03
N GLY A 101 -7.00 1.02 -11.78
CA GLY A 101 -5.70 0.98 -11.11
C GLY A 101 -5.87 0.29 -9.77
N ILE A 102 -4.77 -0.14 -9.17
CA ILE A 102 -4.77 -0.67 -7.81
C ILE A 102 -5.15 0.46 -6.86
N GLU A 103 -6.19 0.25 -6.04
CA GLU A 103 -6.84 1.27 -5.21
C GLU A 103 -5.85 2.22 -4.52
N HIS A 104 -4.88 1.68 -3.80
CA HIS A 104 -3.93 2.48 -3.00
C HIS A 104 -2.81 3.16 -3.81
N ALA A 105 -2.72 2.91 -5.11
CA ALA A 105 -1.91 3.69 -6.04
C ALA A 105 -2.76 4.68 -6.84
N LEU A 106 -3.97 4.27 -7.23
CA LEU A 106 -4.87 5.07 -8.06
C LEU A 106 -5.41 6.31 -7.31
N LEU A 107 -5.89 6.15 -6.07
CA LEU A 107 -6.57 7.24 -5.39
C LEU A 107 -5.67 8.43 -5.06
N PRO A 108 -4.41 8.26 -4.60
CA PRO A 108 -3.49 9.39 -4.47
C PRO A 108 -3.08 9.98 -5.83
N GLU A 109 -2.93 9.15 -6.89
CA GLU A 109 -2.64 9.63 -8.24
C GLU A 109 -3.76 10.53 -8.78
N GLN A 110 -5.02 10.16 -8.50
CA GLN A 110 -6.22 10.90 -8.93
C GLN A 110 -6.57 12.09 -8.01
N GLY A 111 -5.83 12.31 -6.92
CA GLY A 111 -6.09 13.40 -5.97
C GLY A 111 -7.39 13.24 -5.16
N ILE A 112 -7.92 12.02 -5.07
CA ILE A 112 -9.15 11.71 -4.30
C ILE A 112 -8.89 11.82 -2.80
N VAL A 113 -7.69 11.45 -2.37
CA VAL A 113 -7.21 11.50 -0.99
C VAL A 113 -6.12 12.58 -0.87
N THR A 114 -6.10 13.30 0.25
CA THR A 114 -5.20 14.45 0.40
C THR A 114 -4.78 14.65 1.86
N CYS A 115 -3.95 15.68 2.12
CA CYS A 115 -3.41 15.97 3.44
C CYS A 115 -4.53 16.25 4.45
N GLY A 116 -4.38 15.72 5.66
CA GLY A 116 -5.27 15.97 6.79
C GLY A 116 -6.61 15.24 6.74
N ASP A 117 -6.85 14.40 5.74
CA ASP A 117 -8.08 13.62 5.64
C ASP A 117 -8.23 12.60 6.77
N CYS A 118 -9.48 12.28 7.11
CA CYS A 118 -9.88 11.11 7.90
C CYS A 118 -10.58 10.11 6.98
N ILE A 119 -9.90 8.96 6.74
CA ILE A 119 -10.27 8.00 5.70
C ILE A 119 -10.46 6.61 6.29
N ILE A 120 -11.54 5.93 5.91
CA ILE A 120 -11.68 4.49 6.12
C ILE A 120 -11.84 3.75 4.80
N GLY A 121 -11.37 2.52 4.76
CA GLY A 121 -11.59 1.61 3.64
C GLY A 121 -11.72 0.17 4.13
N ALA A 122 -12.47 -0.65 3.41
CA ALA A 122 -12.58 -2.07 3.77
C ALA A 122 -11.42 -2.90 3.19
N ASP A 123 -10.25 -2.29 3.09
CA ASP A 123 -8.98 -2.93 2.77
C ASP A 123 -7.95 -2.60 3.85
N SER A 124 -7.13 -3.59 4.23
CA SER A 124 -6.12 -3.43 5.29
C SER A 124 -5.10 -2.35 4.96
N HIS A 125 -4.75 -2.18 3.67
CA HIS A 125 -3.72 -1.24 3.22
C HIS A 125 -4.26 0.19 2.99
N THR A 126 -5.49 0.49 3.43
CA THR A 126 -6.01 1.87 3.48
C THR A 126 -5.09 2.82 4.25
N CYS A 127 -4.23 2.31 5.13
CA CYS A 127 -3.20 3.11 5.83
C CYS A 127 -2.19 3.81 4.90
N THR A 128 -2.12 3.45 3.63
CA THR A 128 -1.21 4.03 2.61
C THR A 128 -1.23 5.55 2.56
N TYR A 129 -2.39 6.17 2.77
CA TYR A 129 -2.55 7.62 2.60
C TYR A 129 -1.97 8.45 3.76
N GLY A 130 -1.48 7.79 4.81
CA GLY A 130 -0.63 8.43 5.82
C GLY A 130 0.64 9.03 5.24
N ALA A 131 1.11 8.53 4.09
CA ALA A 131 2.20 9.15 3.32
C ALA A 131 1.91 10.59 2.88
N LEU A 132 0.63 10.96 2.77
CA LEU A 132 0.17 12.31 2.46
C LEU A 132 -0.14 13.15 3.72
N GLY A 133 0.15 12.63 4.92
CA GLY A 133 -0.24 13.28 6.17
C GLY A 133 -1.73 13.16 6.50
N ALA A 134 -2.39 12.09 6.06
CA ALA A 134 -3.78 11.76 6.38
C ALA A 134 -3.86 10.71 7.50
N PHE A 135 -4.91 10.73 8.31
CA PHE A 135 -5.30 9.57 9.10
C PHE A 135 -6.15 8.64 8.26
N SER A 136 -5.60 7.52 7.88
CA SER A 136 -6.27 6.54 7.04
C SER A 136 -6.08 5.13 7.61
N THR A 137 -7.15 4.34 7.66
CA THR A 137 -7.11 3.02 8.29
C THR A 137 -8.09 2.03 7.67
N GLY A 138 -7.69 0.75 7.66
CA GLY A 138 -8.57 -0.35 7.28
C GLY A 138 -9.61 -0.67 8.34
N VAL A 139 -10.83 -0.97 7.90
CA VAL A 139 -11.98 -1.38 8.73
C VAL A 139 -12.68 -2.59 8.13
N GLY A 140 -13.60 -3.19 8.87
CA GLY A 140 -14.47 -4.24 8.33
C GLY A 140 -15.52 -3.71 7.34
N SER A 141 -16.03 -4.60 6.48
CA SER A 141 -17.07 -4.21 5.50
C SER A 141 -18.35 -3.69 6.15
N THR A 142 -18.67 -4.10 7.37
CA THR A 142 -19.81 -3.58 8.15
C THR A 142 -19.58 -2.13 8.57
N ASP A 143 -18.36 -1.80 9.04
CA ASP A 143 -17.99 -0.43 9.39
C ASP A 143 -17.92 0.47 8.15
N MET A 144 -17.44 -0.07 7.03
CA MET A 144 -17.49 0.60 5.73
C MET A 144 -18.95 0.94 5.36
N ALA A 145 -19.86 -0.03 5.49
CA ALA A 145 -21.29 0.18 5.22
C ALA A 145 -21.89 1.28 6.10
N ALA A 146 -21.58 1.28 7.40
CA ALA A 146 -21.99 2.33 8.33
C ALA A 146 -21.41 3.69 7.92
N GLY A 147 -20.13 3.75 7.58
CA GLY A 147 -19.46 4.95 7.08
C GLY A 147 -20.09 5.50 5.80
N MET A 148 -20.40 4.62 4.83
CA MET A 148 -21.08 5.01 3.58
C MET A 148 -22.47 5.62 3.82
N VAL A 149 -23.19 5.20 4.86
CA VAL A 149 -24.53 5.71 5.20
C VAL A 149 -24.46 6.98 6.04
N THR A 150 -23.54 7.05 7.00
CA THR A 150 -23.53 8.09 8.05
C THR A 150 -22.51 9.19 7.81
N GLY A 151 -21.45 8.94 7.04
CA GLY A 151 -20.30 9.82 6.91
C GLY A 151 -19.44 9.90 8.18
N LYS A 152 -19.58 8.92 9.08
CA LYS A 152 -18.91 8.90 10.37
C LYS A 152 -18.41 7.50 10.73
N ALA A 153 -17.38 7.46 11.57
CA ALA A 153 -16.88 6.23 12.17
C ALA A 153 -16.46 6.44 13.62
N TRP A 154 -16.48 5.35 14.39
CA TRP A 154 -15.98 5.30 15.75
C TRP A 154 -14.50 4.93 15.75
N PHE A 155 -13.74 5.66 16.55
CA PHE A 155 -12.34 5.35 16.79
C PHE A 155 -12.01 5.36 18.28
N LYS A 156 -11.22 4.41 18.71
CA LYS A 156 -10.39 4.58 19.88
C LYS A 156 -9.13 5.31 19.42
N VAL A 157 -8.86 6.49 19.92
CA VAL A 157 -7.68 7.28 19.53
C VAL A 157 -6.41 6.44 19.78
N PRO A 158 -5.60 6.15 18.75
CA PRO A 158 -4.38 5.36 18.96
C PRO A 158 -3.32 6.17 19.70
N SER A 159 -2.50 5.49 20.50
CA SER A 159 -1.20 6.02 20.90
C SER A 159 -0.24 5.95 19.71
N ALA A 160 0.96 6.53 19.83
CA ALA A 160 1.90 6.60 18.73
C ALA A 160 3.29 6.08 19.09
N ILE A 161 3.97 5.51 18.09
CA ILE A 161 5.40 5.25 18.09
C ILE A 161 6.06 6.27 17.18
N LYS A 162 7.10 6.94 17.65
CA LYS A 162 7.91 7.86 16.87
C LYS A 162 9.00 7.08 16.13
N VAL A 163 9.02 7.15 14.80
CA VAL A 163 10.04 6.53 13.97
C VAL A 163 10.94 7.62 13.42
N VAL A 164 12.16 7.69 13.93
CA VAL A 164 13.16 8.70 13.55
C VAL A 164 14.04 8.13 12.47
N ILE A 165 13.95 8.69 11.26
CA ILE A 165 14.74 8.30 10.10
C ILE A 165 15.87 9.30 9.91
N THR A 166 17.11 8.81 9.85
CA THR A 166 18.32 9.61 9.69
C THR A 166 19.20 9.09 8.55
N GLY A 167 20.26 9.82 8.24
CA GLY A 167 21.24 9.39 7.23
C GLY A 167 20.76 9.50 5.80
N LYS A 168 21.57 9.01 4.87
CA LYS A 168 21.31 9.05 3.42
C LYS A 168 21.08 7.65 2.87
N LYS A 169 20.10 7.54 1.98
CA LYS A 169 19.76 6.29 1.31
C LYS A 169 20.91 5.79 0.44
N ALA A 170 21.37 4.55 0.69
CA ALA A 170 22.36 3.89 -0.14
C ALA A 170 21.76 3.49 -1.52
N PRO A 171 22.60 3.26 -2.56
CA PRO A 171 22.12 2.76 -3.85
C PRO A 171 21.29 1.48 -3.71
N PHE A 172 20.21 1.37 -4.48
CA PHE A 172 19.24 0.24 -4.49
C PHE A 172 18.42 0.06 -3.20
N ILE A 173 18.57 0.93 -2.20
CA ILE A 173 17.68 0.97 -1.04
C ILE A 173 16.43 1.78 -1.40
N SER A 174 15.27 1.25 -1.05
CA SER A 174 13.95 1.84 -1.30
C SER A 174 13.11 1.86 -0.03
N GLY A 175 11.94 2.48 -0.09
CA GLY A 175 10.96 2.44 1.01
C GLY A 175 10.57 1.02 1.43
N LYS A 176 10.66 0.04 0.52
CA LYS A 176 10.45 -1.37 0.85
C LYS A 176 11.50 -1.88 1.82
N ASP A 177 12.77 -1.60 1.60
CA ASP A 177 13.86 -2.03 2.50
C ASP A 177 13.70 -1.36 3.87
N VAL A 178 13.33 -0.08 3.91
CA VAL A 178 13.08 0.66 5.15
C VAL A 178 11.95 0.04 5.96
N VAL A 179 10.80 -0.24 5.32
CA VAL A 179 9.65 -0.79 6.06
C VAL A 179 9.86 -2.25 6.45
N LEU A 180 10.52 -3.07 5.63
CA LEU A 180 10.88 -4.43 6.02
C LEU A 180 11.84 -4.43 7.21
N HIS A 181 12.84 -3.54 7.21
CA HIS A 181 13.73 -3.37 8.35
C HIS A 181 12.97 -2.97 9.61
N LEU A 182 12.06 -1.99 9.52
CA LEU A 182 11.20 -1.59 10.65
C LEU A 182 10.38 -2.76 11.19
N ILE A 183 9.72 -3.52 10.31
CA ILE A 183 8.91 -4.69 10.72
C ILE A 183 9.80 -5.75 11.38
N GLY A 184 11.01 -5.97 10.87
CA GLY A 184 11.99 -6.86 11.49
C GLY A 184 12.43 -6.42 12.89
N MET A 185 12.51 -5.11 13.14
CA MET A 185 12.88 -4.55 14.45
C MET A 185 11.78 -4.69 15.51
N ILE A 186 10.52 -4.43 15.13
CA ILE A 186 9.42 -4.33 16.10
C ILE A 186 8.43 -5.50 16.07
N GLY A 187 8.52 -6.37 15.05
CA GLY A 187 7.62 -7.52 14.87
C GLY A 187 6.28 -7.16 14.25
N VAL A 188 5.50 -8.19 13.87
CA VAL A 188 4.18 -8.03 13.23
C VAL A 188 3.10 -7.46 14.14
N ASP A 189 3.31 -7.39 15.45
CA ASP A 189 2.40 -6.86 16.46
C ASP A 189 2.98 -5.69 17.29
N GLY A 190 4.22 -5.26 17.00
CA GLY A 190 4.92 -4.24 17.78
C GLY A 190 4.24 -2.88 17.80
N ALA A 191 3.45 -2.56 16.79
CA ALA A 191 2.64 -1.34 16.70
C ALA A 191 1.13 -1.62 16.78
N LEU A 192 0.72 -2.74 17.41
CA LEU A 192 -0.68 -3.14 17.45
C LEU A 192 -1.58 -2.00 17.97
N TYR A 193 -2.51 -1.59 17.11
CA TYR A 193 -3.45 -0.49 17.33
C TYR A 193 -2.80 0.89 17.60
N LYS A 194 -1.56 1.11 17.20
CA LYS A 194 -0.85 2.39 17.35
C LYS A 194 -0.76 3.12 16.01
N SER A 195 -0.38 4.39 16.06
CA SER A 195 0.07 5.16 14.90
C SER A 195 1.59 5.11 14.82
N LEU A 196 2.16 4.86 13.64
CA LEU A 196 3.58 5.09 13.37
C LEU A 196 3.73 6.51 12.84
N GLU A 197 4.48 7.36 13.53
CA GLU A 197 4.70 8.75 13.12
C GLU A 197 6.16 8.94 12.71
N PHE A 198 6.39 9.12 11.40
CA PHE A 198 7.72 9.21 10.82
C PHE A 198 8.28 10.63 10.93
N THR A 199 9.56 10.75 11.27
CA THR A 199 10.24 12.03 11.44
C THR A 199 11.75 11.87 11.21
N GLY A 200 12.53 12.92 11.42
CA GLY A 200 13.98 12.92 11.23
C GLY A 200 14.39 13.54 9.90
N ASP A 201 15.65 13.84 9.74
CA ASP A 201 16.19 14.51 8.56
C ASP A 201 16.32 13.58 7.34
N GLY A 202 16.41 12.26 7.58
CA GLY A 202 16.44 11.24 6.54
C GLY A 202 15.13 11.07 5.77
N ILE A 203 13.98 11.59 6.27
CA ILE A 203 12.73 11.51 5.50
C ILE A 203 12.79 12.26 4.17
N LYS A 204 13.70 13.23 4.02
CA LYS A 204 13.93 13.98 2.78
C LYS A 204 14.61 13.15 1.68
N GLU A 205 15.24 12.04 2.05
CA GLU A 205 15.83 11.08 1.11
C GLU A 205 14.78 10.12 0.52
N LEU A 206 13.56 10.10 1.09
CA LEU A 206 12.46 9.24 0.67
C LEU A 206 11.56 9.95 -0.32
N SER A 207 11.44 9.40 -1.52
CA SER A 207 10.47 9.86 -2.51
C SER A 207 9.03 9.65 -2.03
N MET A 208 8.04 10.25 -2.73
CA MET A 208 6.64 9.93 -2.41
C MET A 208 6.31 8.45 -2.61
N ASP A 209 6.91 7.80 -3.60
CA ASP A 209 6.72 6.38 -3.86
C ASP A 209 7.28 5.52 -2.70
N ASP A 210 8.43 5.91 -2.13
CA ASP A 210 8.99 5.31 -0.92
C ASP A 210 8.04 5.48 0.28
N ARG A 211 7.54 6.71 0.53
CA ARG A 211 6.64 7.01 1.66
C ARG A 211 5.31 6.28 1.55
N LEU A 212 4.73 6.20 0.35
CA LEU A 212 3.52 5.45 0.08
C LEU A 212 3.72 3.94 0.33
N CYS A 213 4.90 3.39 -0.01
CA CYS A 213 5.25 2.01 0.29
C CYS A 213 5.36 1.77 1.81
N ILE A 214 6.05 2.65 2.53
CA ILE A 214 6.25 2.56 3.99
C ILE A 214 4.91 2.64 4.72
N SER A 215 4.09 3.64 4.40
CA SER A 215 2.75 3.81 5.01
C SER A 215 1.82 2.64 4.69
N ASN A 216 1.89 2.10 3.45
CA ASN A 216 1.12 0.93 3.04
C ASN A 216 1.38 -0.27 3.95
N MET A 217 2.64 -0.54 4.27
CA MET A 217 3.03 -1.69 5.07
C MET A 217 3.03 -1.44 6.59
N ALA A 218 2.60 -0.29 7.07
CA ALA A 218 2.46 -0.01 8.50
C ALA A 218 1.50 -1.01 9.19
N ILE A 219 0.48 -1.48 8.49
CA ILE A 219 -0.44 -2.52 9.01
C ILE A 219 0.27 -3.85 9.26
N GLU A 220 1.38 -4.15 8.59
CA GLU A 220 2.11 -5.40 8.76
C GLU A 220 2.89 -5.48 10.07
N CYS A 221 2.99 -4.38 10.84
CA CYS A 221 3.37 -4.37 12.25
C CYS A 221 2.19 -4.08 13.21
N GLY A 222 0.96 -4.24 12.74
CA GLY A 222 -0.27 -4.05 13.52
C GLY A 222 -0.74 -2.60 13.66
N ALA A 223 -0.06 -1.64 13.03
CA ALA A 223 -0.41 -0.22 13.15
C ALA A 223 -1.76 0.12 12.50
N LYS A 224 -2.45 1.11 13.08
CA LYS A 224 -3.65 1.70 12.48
C LYS A 224 -3.32 2.54 11.25
N ASN A 225 -2.22 3.26 11.30
CA ASN A 225 -1.67 4.04 10.18
C ASN A 225 -0.17 4.26 10.35
N GLY A 226 0.50 4.59 9.25
CA GLY A 226 1.85 5.15 9.25
C GLY A 226 1.78 6.52 8.61
N ILE A 227 2.11 7.58 9.34
CA ILE A 227 1.91 8.95 8.91
C ILE A 227 3.23 9.71 8.78
N PHE A 228 3.41 10.39 7.65
CA PHE A 228 4.52 11.29 7.38
C PHE A 228 4.10 12.76 7.58
N PRO A 229 5.00 13.63 8.02
CA PRO A 229 4.76 15.07 8.00
C PRO A 229 4.62 15.55 6.55
N VAL A 230 3.80 16.58 6.38
CA VAL A 230 3.60 17.21 5.07
C VAL A 230 4.73 18.21 4.82
N ASP A 231 5.72 17.78 4.08
CA ASP A 231 6.86 18.62 3.65
C ASP A 231 6.75 19.04 2.17
N GLU A 232 7.82 19.65 1.66
CA GLU A 232 7.88 20.12 0.28
C GLU A 232 7.65 19.01 -0.75
N ILE A 233 8.13 17.77 -0.47
CA ILE A 233 7.93 16.60 -1.35
C ILE A 233 6.45 16.23 -1.42
N THR A 234 5.78 16.19 -0.26
CA THR A 234 4.34 15.92 -0.19
C THR A 234 3.53 17.04 -0.83
N LEU A 235 3.88 18.31 -0.55
CA LEU A 235 3.17 19.47 -1.13
C LEU A 235 3.30 19.50 -2.66
N GLU A 236 4.47 19.23 -3.23
CA GLU A 236 4.63 19.15 -4.68
C GLU A 236 3.82 18.01 -5.28
N TYR A 237 3.73 16.86 -4.59
CA TYR A 237 2.92 15.73 -5.03
C TYR A 237 1.42 16.07 -5.08
N VAL A 238 0.88 16.72 -4.04
CA VAL A 238 -0.57 17.03 -3.95
C VAL A 238 -0.99 18.27 -4.72
N LYS A 239 -0.11 19.23 -4.94
CA LYS A 239 -0.36 20.55 -5.56
C LYS A 239 -1.14 20.49 -6.87
N ASN A 240 -0.80 19.53 -7.73
CA ASN A 240 -1.40 19.38 -9.06
C ASN A 240 -2.39 18.22 -9.13
N ARG A 241 -2.69 17.56 -8.01
CA ARG A 241 -3.55 16.38 -7.94
C ARG A 241 -4.78 16.58 -7.09
N SER A 242 -4.65 17.23 -5.93
CA SER A 242 -5.77 17.37 -4.99
C SER A 242 -6.98 18.02 -5.65
N LEU A 243 -8.14 17.36 -5.53
CA LEU A 243 -9.41 17.83 -6.09
C LEU A 243 -10.16 18.75 -5.12
N ARG A 244 -9.64 18.98 -3.93
CA ARG A 244 -10.26 19.81 -2.88
C ARG A 244 -9.22 20.46 -1.98
N GLU A 245 -9.66 21.41 -1.18
CA GLU A 245 -8.81 22.00 -0.14
C GLU A 245 -8.37 20.95 0.87
N TYR A 246 -7.19 21.15 1.44
CA TYR A 246 -6.59 20.26 2.42
C TYR A 246 -6.01 21.03 3.61
N THR A 247 -5.85 20.35 4.73
CA THR A 247 -5.27 20.91 5.95
C THR A 247 -3.98 20.15 6.31
N VAL A 248 -2.95 20.89 6.66
CA VAL A 248 -1.69 20.32 7.14
C VAL A 248 -1.69 20.31 8.67
N TYR A 249 -1.37 19.17 9.25
CA TYR A 249 -1.21 18.98 10.68
C TYR A 249 0.22 18.61 10.99
N GLU A 250 0.78 19.23 12.03
CA GLU A 250 2.09 18.92 12.59
C GLU A 250 1.92 18.48 14.05
N ALA A 251 2.77 17.56 14.52
CA ALA A 251 2.79 17.20 15.91
C ALA A 251 3.23 18.39 16.77
N ASP A 252 2.71 18.49 18.00
CA ASP A 252 3.23 19.46 18.95
C ASP A 252 4.63 19.06 19.41
N GLU A 253 5.44 20.03 19.82
CA GLU A 253 6.80 19.78 20.31
C GLU A 253 6.82 18.86 21.55
N ASP A 254 5.80 18.98 22.40
CA ASP A 254 5.58 18.18 23.60
C ASP A 254 4.62 17.00 23.38
N ALA A 255 4.42 16.55 22.13
CA ALA A 255 3.64 15.37 21.83
C ALA A 255 4.23 14.11 22.48
N GLU A 256 3.38 13.28 23.08
CA GLU A 256 3.79 12.06 23.78
C GLU A 256 3.76 10.84 22.87
N TYR A 257 4.78 10.00 22.96
CA TYR A 257 4.93 8.75 22.21
C TYR A 257 5.20 7.58 23.17
N ASP A 258 4.63 6.41 22.87
CA ASP A 258 4.85 5.19 23.67
C ASP A 258 6.31 4.71 23.60
N SER A 259 6.94 4.88 22.45
CA SER A 259 8.34 4.52 22.21
C SER A 259 8.91 5.27 21.02
N VAL A 260 10.23 5.23 20.91
CA VAL A 260 10.99 5.78 19.78
C VAL A 260 11.75 4.64 19.10
N VAL A 261 11.68 4.58 17.77
CA VAL A 261 12.47 3.67 16.93
C VAL A 261 13.34 4.52 16.03
N GLU A 262 14.63 4.19 15.92
CA GLU A 262 15.59 4.92 15.10
C GLU A 262 16.04 4.05 13.94
N ILE A 263 16.08 4.62 12.72
CA ILE A 263 16.55 3.97 11.50
C ILE A 263 17.54 4.89 10.80
N ASP A 264 18.77 4.43 10.65
CA ASP A 264 19.79 5.12 9.84
C ASP A 264 19.82 4.52 8.43
N LEU A 265 19.35 5.28 7.43
CA LEU A 265 19.31 4.86 6.03
C LEU A 265 20.69 4.47 5.47
N SER A 266 21.77 5.04 6.04
CA SER A 266 23.14 4.77 5.58
C SER A 266 23.64 3.38 5.95
N THR A 267 23.01 2.73 6.90
CA THR A 267 23.36 1.39 7.38
C THR A 267 22.52 0.28 6.76
N LEU A 268 21.44 0.65 6.03
CA LEU A 268 20.57 -0.34 5.44
C LEU A 268 21.22 -1.07 4.26
N ALA A 269 20.96 -2.36 4.18
CA ALA A 269 21.29 -3.22 3.06
C ALA A 269 20.00 -3.77 2.41
N PRO A 270 20.06 -4.23 1.15
CA PRO A 270 18.91 -4.88 0.50
C PRO A 270 18.33 -5.98 1.39
N THR A 271 17.04 -5.80 1.75
CA THR A 271 16.37 -6.60 2.79
C THR A 271 15.29 -7.49 2.18
N VAL A 272 15.22 -8.72 2.68
CA VAL A 272 14.22 -9.72 2.28
C VAL A 272 13.48 -10.20 3.52
N ALA A 273 12.12 -10.23 3.47
CA ALA A 273 11.33 -10.92 4.48
C ALA A 273 11.07 -12.36 4.04
N CYS A 274 11.62 -13.31 4.80
CA CYS A 274 11.49 -14.73 4.54
C CYS A 274 10.10 -15.27 4.94
N PRO A 275 9.62 -16.40 4.36
CA PRO A 275 8.38 -17.03 4.73
C PRO A 275 8.33 -17.42 6.22
N HIS A 276 7.18 -17.35 6.90
CA HIS A 276 5.83 -16.98 6.39
C HIS A 276 5.30 -15.76 7.14
N LEU A 277 6.19 -14.87 7.61
CA LEU A 277 5.85 -13.62 8.29
C LEU A 277 6.73 -12.48 7.77
N PRO A 278 6.20 -11.26 7.63
CA PRO A 278 6.97 -10.10 7.17
C PRO A 278 8.11 -9.69 8.13
N GLU A 279 8.07 -10.12 9.40
CA GLU A 279 9.12 -9.85 10.40
C GLU A 279 10.36 -10.75 10.26
N ASN A 280 10.27 -11.84 9.49
CA ASN A 280 11.41 -12.75 9.27
C ASN A 280 12.42 -12.13 8.30
N THR A 281 12.92 -10.95 8.63
CA THR A 281 13.79 -10.17 7.77
C THR A 281 15.25 -10.59 7.89
N LYS A 282 15.93 -10.60 6.74
CA LYS A 282 17.37 -10.76 6.61
C LYS A 282 17.87 -9.84 5.51
N THR A 283 19.14 -9.44 5.56
CA THR A 283 19.79 -8.85 4.39
C THR A 283 20.06 -9.94 3.36
N VAL A 284 20.16 -9.56 2.08
CA VAL A 284 20.44 -10.54 1.02
C VAL A 284 21.76 -11.28 1.28
N ASP A 285 22.76 -10.59 1.83
CA ASP A 285 24.08 -11.15 2.17
C ASP A 285 24.04 -12.20 3.29
N GLU A 286 22.98 -12.22 4.12
CA GLU A 286 22.76 -13.21 5.19
C GLU A 286 22.00 -14.46 4.73
N LEU A 287 21.53 -14.47 3.48
CA LEU A 287 20.75 -15.59 2.94
C LEU A 287 21.66 -16.61 2.26
N ASP A 288 21.39 -17.89 2.52
CA ASP A 288 21.87 -18.95 1.63
C ASP A 288 21.25 -18.77 0.23
N ARG A 289 21.84 -19.43 -0.77
CA ARG A 289 21.28 -19.42 -2.12
C ARG A 289 19.88 -20.04 -2.14
N ILE A 290 18.87 -19.23 -2.45
CA ILE A 290 17.46 -19.66 -2.53
C ILE A 290 17.03 -19.52 -3.99
N GLU A 291 16.86 -20.66 -4.68
CA GLU A 291 16.31 -20.70 -6.03
C GLU A 291 14.85 -20.25 -6.02
N ILE A 292 14.41 -19.56 -7.09
CA ILE A 292 13.05 -19.06 -7.23
C ILE A 292 12.40 -19.55 -8.54
N ASP A 293 11.08 -19.76 -8.49
CA ASP A 293 10.26 -20.14 -9.65
C ASP A 293 9.54 -18.92 -10.26
N GLN A 294 9.37 -17.86 -9.47
CA GLN A 294 8.63 -16.69 -9.89
C GLN A 294 9.15 -15.41 -9.27
N ALA A 295 9.14 -14.32 -10.05
CA ALA A 295 9.32 -12.95 -9.57
C ALA A 295 8.07 -12.13 -9.89
N VAL A 296 7.54 -11.37 -8.91
CA VAL A 296 6.41 -10.47 -9.10
C VAL A 296 6.82 -9.07 -8.70
N ILE A 297 6.77 -8.13 -9.65
CA ILE A 297 7.14 -6.73 -9.44
C ILE A 297 5.92 -5.86 -9.70
N GLY A 298 5.44 -5.17 -8.67
CA GLY A 298 4.22 -4.36 -8.72
C GLY A 298 3.50 -4.30 -7.39
N SER A 299 2.19 -4.30 -7.41
CA SER A 299 1.26 -4.15 -6.29
C SER A 299 1.05 -2.69 -5.83
N CYS A 300 0.18 -2.48 -4.82
CA CYS A 300 -0.04 -1.17 -4.22
C CYS A 300 1.19 -0.62 -3.48
N THR A 301 2.13 -1.48 -3.11
CA THR A 301 3.41 -1.08 -2.49
C THR A 301 4.41 -0.57 -3.52
N ASN A 302 4.70 -1.34 -4.56
CA ASN A 302 5.81 -1.11 -5.49
C ASN A 302 5.43 -1.32 -6.98
N GLY A 303 4.30 -0.76 -7.39
CA GLY A 303 3.88 -0.73 -8.79
C GLY A 303 3.87 0.68 -9.40
N ARG A 304 4.50 1.66 -8.73
CA ARG A 304 4.57 3.05 -9.19
C ARG A 304 5.68 3.24 -10.22
N LEU A 305 5.72 4.40 -10.81
CA LEU A 305 6.61 4.65 -11.95
C LEU A 305 8.09 4.56 -11.57
N GLU A 306 8.47 5.00 -10.38
CA GLU A 306 9.84 4.87 -9.87
C GLU A 306 10.24 3.40 -9.75
N ASP A 307 9.36 2.55 -9.20
CA ASP A 307 9.56 1.10 -9.09
C ASP A 307 9.78 0.44 -10.46
N MET A 308 8.97 0.84 -11.45
CA MET A 308 9.10 0.34 -12.83
C MET A 308 10.43 0.75 -13.46
N ARG A 309 10.86 1.99 -13.24
CA ARG A 309 12.16 2.49 -13.73
C ARG A 309 13.34 1.74 -13.08
N ILE A 310 13.27 1.48 -11.78
CA ILE A 310 14.29 0.69 -11.06
C ILE A 310 14.36 -0.71 -11.64
N ALA A 311 13.23 -1.42 -11.75
CA ALA A 311 13.20 -2.77 -12.31
C ALA A 311 13.72 -2.81 -13.76
N ALA A 312 13.32 -1.85 -14.59
CA ALA A 312 13.77 -1.76 -15.98
C ALA A 312 15.27 -1.49 -16.08
N SER A 313 15.83 -0.66 -15.19
CA SER A 313 17.28 -0.38 -15.19
C SER A 313 18.11 -1.64 -14.95
N ILE A 314 17.62 -2.55 -14.14
CA ILE A 314 18.26 -3.84 -13.84
C ILE A 314 18.06 -4.85 -14.95
N LEU A 315 16.86 -4.92 -15.54
CA LEU A 315 16.52 -5.89 -16.59
C LEU A 315 17.04 -5.52 -17.97
N LYS A 316 17.39 -4.25 -18.22
CA LYS A 316 17.83 -3.76 -19.52
C LYS A 316 19.03 -4.53 -20.07
N GLY A 317 18.86 -5.12 -21.25
CA GLY A 317 19.91 -5.90 -21.93
C GLY A 317 20.21 -7.27 -21.30
N LYS A 318 19.40 -7.69 -20.31
CA LYS A 318 19.53 -9.00 -19.64
C LYS A 318 18.34 -9.88 -19.97
N LYS A 319 18.43 -11.15 -19.63
CA LYS A 319 17.37 -12.15 -19.75
C LYS A 319 17.00 -12.68 -18.37
N ILE A 320 15.73 -12.95 -18.19
CA ILE A 320 15.23 -13.68 -17.03
C ILE A 320 15.76 -15.10 -17.10
N ALA A 321 16.17 -15.66 -15.95
CA ALA A 321 16.72 -17.00 -15.85
C ALA A 321 15.73 -18.06 -16.35
N ASP A 322 16.26 -19.11 -16.97
CA ASP A 322 15.45 -20.23 -17.42
C ASP A 322 14.67 -20.84 -16.25
N GLY A 323 13.37 -21.09 -16.47
CA GLY A 323 12.47 -21.64 -15.46
C GLY A 323 11.83 -20.60 -14.53
N VAL A 324 12.24 -19.34 -14.57
CA VAL A 324 11.64 -18.25 -13.76
C VAL A 324 10.55 -17.54 -14.54
N ARG A 325 9.37 -17.40 -13.96
CA ARG A 325 8.29 -16.54 -14.45
C ARG A 325 8.43 -15.15 -13.83
N CYS A 326 8.58 -14.12 -14.65
CA CYS A 326 8.60 -12.73 -14.15
C CYS A 326 7.33 -12.00 -14.59
N ILE A 327 6.61 -11.44 -13.62
CA ILE A 327 5.35 -10.72 -13.84
C ILE A 327 5.54 -9.28 -13.36
N ILE A 328 5.35 -8.33 -14.29
CA ILE A 328 5.43 -6.89 -14.01
C ILE A 328 4.00 -6.32 -14.00
N ILE A 329 3.66 -5.57 -12.95
CA ILE A 329 2.32 -5.03 -12.77
C ILE A 329 2.42 -3.53 -12.50
N PRO A 330 2.37 -2.67 -13.53
CA PRO A 330 2.21 -1.23 -13.32
C PRO A 330 0.90 -0.96 -12.56
N ALA A 331 0.96 -0.15 -11.50
CA ALA A 331 -0.14 -0.06 -10.55
C ALA A 331 -1.40 0.65 -11.09
N THR A 332 -1.28 1.48 -12.12
CA THR A 332 -2.40 2.20 -12.76
C THR A 332 -2.26 2.22 -14.26
N GLN A 333 -3.37 2.49 -14.97
CA GLN A 333 -3.32 2.67 -16.43
C GLN A 333 -2.45 3.86 -16.85
N SER A 334 -2.39 4.91 -16.04
CA SER A 334 -1.53 6.07 -16.26
C SER A 334 -0.06 5.67 -16.20
N ILE A 335 0.33 4.92 -15.16
CA ILE A 335 1.69 4.37 -15.01
C ILE A 335 2.00 3.41 -16.16
N TYR A 336 1.07 2.53 -16.53
CA TYR A 336 1.27 1.60 -17.65
C TYR A 336 1.51 2.35 -18.96
N LEU A 337 0.70 3.38 -19.24
CA LEU A 337 0.90 4.23 -20.42
C LEU A 337 2.28 4.93 -20.37
N GLN A 338 2.71 5.37 -19.19
CA GLN A 338 4.02 5.99 -19.05
C GLN A 338 5.16 4.98 -19.25
N CYS A 339 5.02 3.74 -18.78
CA CYS A 339 5.95 2.65 -19.07
C CYS A 339 6.10 2.39 -20.58
N ILE A 340 4.99 2.47 -21.33
CA ILE A 340 5.03 2.35 -22.81
C ILE A 340 5.79 3.54 -23.42
N LYS A 341 5.47 4.77 -23.02
CA LYS A 341 6.10 5.99 -23.56
C LYS A 341 7.60 6.09 -23.27
N GLU A 342 8.04 5.60 -22.12
CA GLU A 342 9.46 5.58 -21.73
C GLU A 342 10.21 4.36 -22.27
N GLY A 343 9.55 3.44 -22.97
CA GLY A 343 10.15 2.19 -23.47
C GLY A 343 10.43 1.14 -22.38
N LEU A 344 9.92 1.33 -21.15
CA LEU A 344 10.13 0.37 -20.06
C LEU A 344 9.42 -0.96 -20.35
N ALA A 345 8.22 -0.90 -20.95
CA ALA A 345 7.46 -2.10 -21.34
C ALA A 345 8.23 -2.94 -22.38
N GLU A 346 8.92 -2.32 -23.33
CA GLU A 346 9.80 -2.99 -24.29
C GLU A 346 10.94 -3.72 -23.57
N ILE A 347 11.64 -3.04 -22.65
CA ILE A 347 12.71 -3.65 -21.85
C ILE A 347 12.22 -4.88 -21.08
N PHE A 348 11.05 -4.81 -20.48
CA PHE A 348 10.48 -5.95 -19.73
C PHE A 348 10.18 -7.14 -20.64
N VAL A 349 9.55 -6.90 -21.78
CA VAL A 349 9.22 -7.96 -22.76
C VAL A 349 10.50 -8.54 -23.39
N GLU A 350 11.47 -7.70 -23.74
CA GLU A 350 12.77 -8.17 -24.24
C GLU A 350 13.53 -9.02 -23.22
N ALA A 351 13.43 -8.69 -21.92
CA ALA A 351 14.01 -9.51 -20.85
C ALA A 351 13.30 -10.86 -20.70
N GLY A 352 12.08 -11.04 -21.22
CA GLY A 352 11.26 -12.25 -21.09
C GLY A 352 10.19 -12.17 -20.00
N ALA A 353 9.92 -10.96 -19.46
CA ALA A 353 8.85 -10.75 -18.49
C ALA A 353 7.47 -10.60 -19.17
N ILE A 354 6.41 -10.88 -18.42
CA ILE A 354 5.04 -10.56 -18.80
C ILE A 354 4.67 -9.21 -18.17
N VAL A 355 4.21 -8.26 -18.98
CA VAL A 355 3.64 -7.01 -18.48
C VAL A 355 2.13 -7.16 -18.40
N SER A 356 1.60 -7.08 -17.18
CA SER A 356 0.17 -7.25 -16.90
C SER A 356 -0.58 -5.92 -16.93
N THR A 357 -1.91 -6.00 -17.05
CA THR A 357 -2.78 -4.88 -16.71
C THR A 357 -2.67 -4.56 -15.21
N PRO A 358 -2.97 -3.31 -14.78
CA PRO A 358 -3.07 -2.99 -13.36
C PRO A 358 -4.09 -3.89 -12.65
N THR A 359 -3.63 -4.64 -11.66
CA THR A 359 -4.48 -5.50 -10.82
C THR A 359 -3.80 -5.87 -9.51
N CYS A 360 -4.57 -5.98 -8.43
CA CYS A 360 -4.10 -6.45 -7.14
C CYS A 360 -4.06 -7.99 -7.05
N GLY A 361 -4.69 -8.69 -7.98
CA GLY A 361 -4.95 -10.14 -7.94
C GLY A 361 -3.77 -11.05 -7.61
N PRO A 362 -2.59 -10.91 -8.21
CA PRO A 362 -1.44 -11.76 -7.89
C PRO A 362 -1.02 -11.68 -6.42
N CYS A 363 -1.10 -10.51 -5.80
CA CYS A 363 -0.70 -10.28 -4.40
C CYS A 363 -1.50 -11.11 -3.38
N LEU A 364 -2.72 -11.52 -3.74
CA LEU A 364 -3.61 -12.30 -2.86
C LEU A 364 -3.89 -13.72 -3.36
N GLY A 365 -3.19 -14.16 -4.42
CA GLY A 365 -3.43 -15.46 -5.02
C GLY A 365 -4.82 -15.61 -5.66
N GLY A 366 -5.46 -14.48 -5.98
CA GLY A 366 -6.83 -14.45 -6.48
C GLY A 366 -6.95 -14.37 -8.00
N HIS A 367 -5.90 -13.95 -8.68
CA HIS A 367 -5.92 -13.69 -10.12
C HIS A 367 -4.48 -13.77 -10.66
N MET A 368 -4.20 -14.52 -11.68
CA MET A 368 -2.90 -14.79 -12.33
C MET A 368 -1.69 -14.97 -11.37
N GLY A 369 -0.60 -15.59 -11.85
CA GLY A 369 0.64 -15.76 -11.09
C GLY A 369 0.50 -16.61 -9.83
N ILE A 370 -0.49 -17.50 -9.77
CA ILE A 370 -0.75 -18.38 -8.64
C ILE A 370 0.36 -19.45 -8.55
N LEU A 371 0.91 -19.61 -7.35
CA LEU A 371 2.00 -20.56 -7.07
C LEU A 371 1.48 -21.98 -6.84
N ALA A 372 2.16 -22.97 -7.41
CA ALA A 372 1.94 -24.37 -7.16
C ALA A 372 2.62 -24.83 -5.85
N SER A 373 2.42 -26.11 -5.50
CA SER A 373 3.01 -26.70 -4.30
C SER A 373 4.54 -26.72 -4.38
N GLY A 374 5.19 -26.12 -3.40
CA GLY A 374 6.65 -26.07 -3.27
C GLY A 374 7.33 -24.98 -4.10
N GLU A 375 6.58 -24.23 -4.92
CA GLU A 375 7.15 -23.09 -5.65
C GLU A 375 7.53 -21.94 -4.73
N LYS A 376 8.60 -21.24 -5.09
CA LYS A 376 9.14 -20.07 -4.38
C LYS A 376 9.05 -18.82 -5.24
N ALA A 377 8.54 -17.74 -4.66
CA ALA A 377 8.47 -16.46 -5.34
C ALA A 377 9.17 -15.37 -4.56
N VAL A 378 9.91 -14.51 -5.27
CA VAL A 378 10.28 -13.18 -4.77
C VAL A 378 9.23 -12.18 -5.22
N SER A 379 8.73 -11.34 -4.32
CA SER A 379 7.62 -10.43 -4.61
C SER A 379 7.78 -9.08 -3.96
N THR A 380 7.40 -8.04 -4.67
CA THR A 380 7.31 -6.69 -4.12
C THR A 380 5.96 -6.40 -3.46
N SER A 381 5.11 -7.42 -3.30
CA SER A 381 3.85 -7.32 -2.55
C SER A 381 4.10 -7.10 -1.04
N ASN A 382 3.04 -7.05 -0.25
CA ASN A 382 3.10 -6.65 1.15
C ASN A 382 2.99 -7.80 2.15
N ARG A 383 2.58 -9.03 1.74
CA ARG A 383 2.34 -10.16 2.63
C ARG A 383 2.91 -11.46 2.07
N ASN A 384 3.47 -12.28 2.97
CA ASN A 384 4.06 -13.58 2.65
C ASN A 384 3.51 -14.72 3.51
N PHE A 385 2.29 -14.57 4.04
CA PHE A 385 1.62 -15.59 4.86
C PHE A 385 1.41 -16.91 4.09
N VAL A 386 1.26 -18.00 4.81
CA VAL A 386 0.98 -19.33 4.25
C VAL A 386 -0.20 -19.27 3.26
N GLY A 387 0.01 -19.68 2.03
CA GLY A 387 -1.00 -19.72 0.97
C GLY A 387 -1.36 -18.35 0.35
N ARG A 388 -0.66 -17.28 0.70
CA ARG A 388 -1.01 -15.92 0.26
C ARG A 388 -1.06 -15.74 -1.26
N MET A 389 -0.14 -16.37 -2.01
CA MET A 389 -0.08 -16.26 -3.47
C MET A 389 -0.42 -17.58 -4.18
N GLY A 390 -1.07 -18.54 -3.49
CA GLY A 390 -1.44 -19.82 -4.09
C GLY A 390 -1.44 -20.99 -3.12
N HIS A 391 -0.69 -22.03 -3.45
CA HIS A 391 -0.66 -23.27 -2.64
C HIS A 391 -0.06 -23.01 -1.25
N THR A 392 -0.60 -23.69 -0.21
CA THR A 392 -0.17 -23.52 1.18
C THR A 392 1.27 -24.00 1.46
N LYS A 393 1.87 -24.77 0.54
CA LYS A 393 3.28 -25.19 0.60
C LYS A 393 4.20 -24.31 -0.25
N SER A 394 3.68 -23.26 -0.88
CA SER A 394 4.52 -22.28 -1.56
C SER A 394 5.16 -21.31 -0.59
N GLU A 395 6.28 -20.73 -0.98
CA GLU A 395 7.04 -19.78 -0.18
C GLU A 395 7.13 -18.44 -0.90
N ILE A 396 6.92 -17.36 -0.16
CA ILE A 396 6.98 -15.99 -0.69
C ILE A 396 8.02 -15.20 0.09
N TYR A 397 8.95 -14.61 -0.63
CA TYR A 397 10.00 -13.74 -0.11
C TYR A 397 9.68 -12.30 -0.53
N LEU A 398 9.44 -11.42 0.45
CA LEU A 398 9.16 -10.02 0.16
C LEU A 398 10.47 -9.25 -0.01
N ALA A 399 10.56 -8.47 -1.07
CA ALA A 399 11.76 -7.70 -1.37
C ALA A 399 11.44 -6.42 -2.17
N SER A 400 12.44 -5.55 -2.30
CA SER A 400 12.35 -4.35 -3.14
C SER A 400 12.31 -4.69 -4.64
N PRO A 401 11.86 -3.77 -5.51
CA PRO A 401 11.90 -3.95 -6.96
C PRO A 401 13.29 -4.27 -7.50
N ALA A 402 14.33 -3.69 -6.90
CA ALA A 402 15.70 -3.94 -7.28
C ALA A 402 16.11 -5.39 -7.01
N VAL A 403 15.86 -5.89 -5.80
CA VAL A 403 16.13 -7.29 -5.42
C VAL A 403 15.29 -8.25 -6.26
N ALA A 404 14.01 -7.97 -6.46
CA ALA A 404 13.14 -8.85 -7.24
C ALA A 404 13.57 -8.95 -8.71
N ALA A 405 13.97 -7.83 -9.34
CA ALA A 405 14.49 -7.81 -10.70
C ALA A 405 15.83 -8.53 -10.81
N ALA A 406 16.76 -8.31 -9.87
CA ALA A 406 18.05 -9.01 -9.81
C ALA A 406 17.85 -10.52 -9.67
N SER A 407 16.96 -10.92 -8.79
CA SER A 407 16.61 -12.33 -8.56
C SER A 407 16.01 -13.00 -9.80
N ALA A 408 15.15 -12.28 -10.53
CA ALA A 408 14.60 -12.79 -11.80
C ALA A 408 15.69 -13.09 -12.85
N VAL A 409 16.74 -12.25 -12.92
CA VAL A 409 17.87 -12.46 -13.83
C VAL A 409 18.75 -13.63 -13.38
N LYS A 410 18.98 -13.76 -12.07
CA LYS A 410 19.89 -14.80 -11.50
C LYS A 410 19.22 -16.16 -11.31
N GLY A 411 17.89 -16.23 -11.21
CA GLY A 411 17.15 -17.45 -10.88
C GLY A 411 17.15 -17.82 -9.39
N TYR A 412 17.71 -16.97 -8.54
CA TYR A 412 17.75 -17.10 -7.08
C TYR A 412 17.73 -15.72 -6.44
N ILE A 413 17.42 -15.63 -5.14
CA ILE A 413 17.42 -14.35 -4.42
C ILE A 413 18.83 -13.74 -4.48
N ALA A 414 18.96 -12.56 -5.11
CA ALA A 414 20.23 -11.95 -5.45
C ALA A 414 20.30 -10.47 -5.10
N ASP A 415 21.48 -10.01 -4.75
CA ASP A 415 21.75 -8.60 -4.53
C ASP A 415 21.81 -7.85 -5.88
N PRO A 416 21.10 -6.73 -6.03
CA PRO A 416 21.18 -5.94 -7.25
C PRO A 416 22.56 -5.34 -7.52
N ARG A 417 23.42 -5.24 -6.50
CA ARG A 417 24.81 -4.76 -6.63
C ARG A 417 25.72 -5.74 -7.38
N ASP A 418 25.31 -7.01 -7.53
CA ASP A 418 26.09 -8.08 -8.18
C ASP A 418 25.76 -8.25 -9.69
N LEU A 419 25.03 -7.31 -10.28
CA LEU A 419 24.62 -7.28 -11.69
C LEU A 419 25.35 -6.16 -12.45
#